data_d68f3f11af8431bf194d7b08de2ffc41
#
_entry.id   d68f3f11af8431bf194d7b08de2ffc41
#
_cell.length_a   1.000
_cell.length_b   1.000
_cell.length_c   1.000
_cell.angle_alpha   90.00
_cell.angle_beta   90.00
_cell.angle_gamma   90.00
#
_symmetry.space_group_name_H-M   'P 1'
#
loop_
_entity.id
_entity.type
_entity.pdbx_description
1 polymer ?
#
loop_
_entity_poly.entity_id
_entity_poly.type
_entity_poly.pdbx_seq_one_letter_code
_entity_poly.pdbx_strand_id
1 'polypeptide(L)'
;MNGVEIAAIILQVFFFIVLARVLMSWLPMITNKPLDYSNPIVKFLTDITEPVLAPMRRFLIIGMIDLSPMVLLIGLSIIQGILLDNA
;
A
#
# COMPACT_ATOMS: atom_id res chain seq x y z
N MET A 1 -21.89 9.91 -10.72
CA MET A 1 -21.30 8.96 -9.77
C MET A 1 -21.82 9.26 -8.37
N ASN A 2 -22.20 8.23 -7.63
CA ASN A 2 -22.60 8.42 -6.22
C ASN A 2 -21.39 8.37 -5.31
N GLY A 3 -21.59 8.64 -4.00
CA GLY A 3 -20.49 8.66 -3.04
C GLY A 3 -19.79 7.31 -2.87
N VAL A 4 -20.54 6.20 -3.01
CA VAL A 4 -19.95 4.86 -2.92
C VAL A 4 -19.03 4.57 -4.09
N GLU A 5 -19.44 4.96 -5.29
CA GLU A 5 -18.60 4.78 -6.49
C GLU A 5 -17.32 5.61 -6.40
N ILE A 6 -17.42 6.86 -5.93
CA ILE A 6 -16.26 7.71 -5.73
C ILE A 6 -15.32 7.10 -4.70
N ALA A 7 -15.85 6.60 -3.58
CA ALA A 7 -15.06 5.96 -2.54
C ALA A 7 -14.35 4.70 -3.09
N ALA A 8 -15.03 3.91 -3.90
CA ALA A 8 -14.47 2.71 -4.50
C ALA A 8 -13.30 3.05 -5.44
N ILE A 9 -13.43 4.13 -6.22
CA ILE A 9 -12.35 4.59 -7.10
C ILE A 9 -11.14 5.05 -6.30
N ILE A 10 -11.36 5.81 -5.23
CA ILE A 10 -10.28 6.29 -4.36
C ILE A 10 -9.55 5.09 -3.74
N LEU A 11 -10.28 4.10 -3.25
CA LEU A 11 -9.69 2.89 -2.69
C LEU A 11 -8.92 2.10 -3.74
N GLN A 12 -9.42 2.04 -4.97
CA GLN A 12 -8.74 1.37 -6.06
C GLN A 12 -7.42 2.04 -6.40
N VAL A 13 -7.41 3.38 -6.47
CA VAL A 13 -6.19 4.14 -6.71
C VAL A 13 -5.20 3.91 -5.59
N PHE A 14 -5.65 3.96 -4.35
CA PHE A 14 -4.79 3.73 -3.20
C PHE A 14 -4.24 2.31 -3.17
N PHE A 15 -5.06 1.32 -3.54
CA PHE A 15 -4.63 -0.06 -3.67
C PHE A 15 -3.43 -0.19 -4.62
N PHE A 16 -3.51 0.45 -5.80
CA PHE A 16 -2.40 0.40 -6.76
C PHE A 16 -1.17 1.15 -6.26
N ILE A 17 -1.35 2.23 -5.50
CA ILE A 17 -0.22 2.96 -4.90
C ILE A 17 0.49 2.07 -3.88
N VAL A 18 -0.25 1.38 -3.02
CA VAL A 18 0.31 0.46 -2.04
C VAL A 18 0.99 -0.73 -2.73
N LEU A 19 0.37 -1.25 -3.79
CA LEU A 19 0.97 -2.33 -4.58
C LEU A 19 2.30 -1.90 -5.18
N ALA A 20 2.36 -0.70 -5.75
CA ALA A 20 3.61 -0.15 -6.28
C ALA A 20 4.67 -0.03 -5.18
N ARG A 21 4.26 0.39 -3.98
CA ARG A 21 5.16 0.48 -2.82
C ARG A 21 5.73 -0.89 -2.45
N VAL A 22 4.88 -1.93 -2.44
CA VAL A 22 5.31 -3.30 -2.13
C VAL A 22 6.32 -3.79 -3.17
N LEU A 23 6.02 -3.60 -4.44
CA LEU A 23 6.93 -4.01 -5.51
C LEU A 23 8.24 -3.24 -5.45
N MET A 24 8.18 -1.95 -5.15
CA MET A 24 9.37 -1.12 -4.98
C MET A 24 10.25 -1.64 -3.82
N SER A 25 9.64 -2.11 -2.74
CA SER A 25 10.39 -2.61 -1.59
C SER A 25 11.12 -3.93 -1.89
N TRP A 26 10.74 -4.62 -2.95
CA TRP A 26 11.42 -5.84 -3.40
C TRP A 26 12.62 -5.58 -4.30
N LEU A 27 12.74 -4.37 -4.86
CA LEU A 27 13.83 -4.03 -5.78
C LEU A 27 15.22 -4.24 -5.18
N PRO A 28 15.51 -3.86 -3.92
CA PRO A 28 16.83 -4.12 -3.36
C PRO A 28 17.20 -5.59 -3.34
N MET A 29 16.21 -6.47 -3.16
CA MET A 29 16.43 -7.92 -3.14
C MET A 29 16.76 -8.44 -4.54
N ILE A 30 16.12 -7.87 -5.58
CA ILE A 30 16.30 -8.29 -6.97
C ILE A 30 17.57 -7.73 -7.57
N THR A 31 17.86 -6.45 -7.29
CA THR A 31 18.98 -5.73 -7.91
C THR A 31 20.27 -5.74 -7.09
N ASN A 32 20.21 -6.20 -5.84
CA ASN A 32 21.31 -6.14 -4.86
C ASN A 32 21.81 -4.72 -4.61
N LYS A 33 20.93 -3.71 -4.80
CA LYS A 33 21.25 -2.30 -4.57
C LYS A 33 20.21 -1.71 -3.64
N PRO A 34 20.60 -0.83 -2.68
CA PRO A 34 19.62 -0.18 -1.81
C PRO A 34 18.71 0.75 -2.61
N LEU A 35 17.52 0.98 -2.06
CA LEU A 35 16.60 1.96 -2.64
C LEU A 35 17.22 3.36 -2.53
N ASP A 36 17.08 4.14 -3.61
CA ASP A 36 17.49 5.52 -3.63
C ASP A 36 16.33 6.42 -3.22
N TYR A 37 16.30 6.79 -1.93
CA TYR A 37 15.24 7.65 -1.39
C TYR A 37 15.34 9.10 -1.84
N SER A 38 16.41 9.47 -2.57
CA SER A 38 16.46 10.78 -3.24
C SER A 38 15.68 10.79 -4.54
N ASN A 39 15.31 9.62 -5.07
CA ASN A 39 14.48 9.52 -6.26
C ASN A 39 13.06 10.03 -5.92
N PRO A 40 12.51 11.00 -6.70
CA PRO A 40 11.19 11.57 -6.41
C PRO A 40 10.06 10.53 -6.39
N ILE A 41 10.13 9.50 -7.22
CA ILE A 41 9.10 8.45 -7.26
C ILE A 41 9.14 7.62 -5.98
N VAL A 42 10.33 7.21 -5.56
CA VAL A 42 10.52 6.44 -4.31
C VAL A 42 10.03 7.26 -3.12
N LYS A 43 10.44 8.52 -3.05
CA LYS A 43 10.04 9.41 -1.97
C LYS A 43 8.53 9.62 -1.94
N PHE A 44 7.90 9.85 -3.10
CA PHE A 44 6.46 10.05 -3.21
C PHE A 44 5.69 8.83 -2.70
N LEU A 45 6.05 7.63 -3.17
CA LEU A 45 5.39 6.40 -2.75
C LEU A 45 5.56 6.15 -1.25
N THR A 46 6.74 6.41 -0.72
CA THR A 46 7.00 6.27 0.71
C THR A 46 6.17 7.26 1.53
N ASP A 47 6.18 8.53 1.16
CA ASP A 47 5.52 9.59 1.92
C ASP A 47 4.00 9.43 1.93
N ILE A 48 3.41 8.96 0.83
CA ILE A 48 1.94 8.83 0.74
C ILE A 48 1.42 7.57 1.42
N THR A 49 2.23 6.53 1.56
CA THR A 49 1.82 5.27 2.18
C THR A 49 2.23 5.17 3.64
N GLU A 50 3.26 5.86 4.07
CA GLU A 50 3.80 5.77 5.43
C GLU A 50 2.80 6.10 6.53
N PRO A 51 1.95 7.15 6.41
CA PRO A 51 0.96 7.44 7.45
C PRO A 51 0.00 6.31 7.75
N VAL A 52 -0.26 5.45 6.77
CA VAL A 52 -1.14 4.28 6.93
C VAL A 52 -0.35 3.07 7.42
N LEU A 53 0.84 2.85 6.86
CA LEU A 53 1.64 1.66 7.16
C LEU A 53 2.38 1.73 8.49
N ALA A 54 2.82 2.91 8.91
CA ALA A 54 3.61 3.05 10.12
C ALA A 54 2.91 2.54 11.39
N PRO A 55 1.63 2.89 11.64
CA PRO A 55 0.91 2.33 12.80
C PRO A 55 0.74 0.82 12.73
N MET A 56 0.55 0.28 11.53
CA MET A 56 0.35 -1.16 11.34
C MET A 56 1.62 -1.96 11.62
N ARG A 57 2.79 -1.39 11.33
CA ARG A 57 4.07 -2.06 11.56
C ARG A 57 4.29 -2.42 13.01
N ARG A 58 3.73 -1.66 13.94
CA ARG A 58 3.88 -1.93 15.37
C ARG A 58 3.35 -3.30 15.76
N PHE A 59 2.36 -3.82 15.03
CA PHE A 59 1.68 -5.06 15.35
C PHE A 59 1.98 -6.18 14.35
N LEU A 60 2.43 -5.84 13.13
CA LEU A 60 2.49 -6.77 12.02
C LEU A 60 3.91 -7.11 11.57
N ILE A 61 4.92 -6.64 12.29
CA ILE A 61 6.31 -7.08 12.05
C ILE A 61 6.57 -8.34 12.86
N ILE A 62 6.91 -9.42 12.17
CA ILE A 62 7.30 -10.69 12.81
C ILE A 62 8.75 -10.95 12.41
N GLY A 63 9.65 -10.80 13.38
CA GLY A 63 11.08 -10.89 13.11
C GLY A 63 11.52 -9.82 12.13
N MET A 64 12.06 -10.22 10.98
CA MET A 64 12.48 -9.30 9.91
C MET A 64 11.43 -9.09 8.82
N ILE A 65 10.26 -9.71 8.97
CA ILE A 65 9.19 -9.67 7.97
C ILE A 65 8.18 -8.61 8.34
N ASP A 66 7.98 -7.64 7.45
CA ASP A 66 6.95 -6.61 7.57
C ASP A 66 5.71 -7.07 6.79
N LEU A 67 4.66 -7.43 7.51
CA LEU A 67 3.41 -7.90 6.92
C LEU A 67 2.40 -6.76 6.68
N SER A 68 2.73 -5.53 7.11
CA SER A 68 1.81 -4.39 7.00
C SER A 68 1.31 -4.14 5.58
N PRO A 69 2.17 -4.10 4.54
CA PRO A 69 1.67 -3.88 3.18
C PRO A 69 0.71 -4.97 2.70
N MET A 70 0.99 -6.24 3.03
CA MET A 70 0.12 -7.35 2.65
C MET A 70 -1.25 -7.25 3.31
N VAL A 71 -1.28 -6.98 4.60
CA VAL A 71 -2.53 -6.84 5.35
C VAL A 71 -3.33 -5.65 4.83
N LEU A 72 -2.67 -4.54 4.52
CA LEU A 72 -3.32 -3.37 3.96
C LEU A 72 -3.94 -3.68 2.59
N LEU A 73 -3.24 -4.37 1.71
CA LEU A 73 -3.77 -4.75 0.40
C LEU A 73 -4.98 -5.66 0.52
N ILE A 74 -4.93 -6.65 1.41
CA ILE A 74 -6.04 -7.55 1.66
C ILE A 74 -7.23 -6.78 2.23
N GLY A 75 -7.00 -5.92 3.20
CA GLY A 75 -8.05 -5.09 3.80
C GLY A 75 -8.72 -4.18 2.80
N LEU A 76 -7.93 -3.50 1.95
CA LEU A 76 -8.46 -2.64 0.90
C LEU A 76 -9.31 -3.42 -0.11
N SER A 77 -8.88 -4.63 -0.48
CA SER A 77 -9.64 -5.48 -1.38
C SER A 77 -10.99 -5.88 -0.80
N ILE A 78 -11.02 -6.22 0.49
CA ILE A 78 -12.26 -6.60 1.18
C ILE A 78 -13.21 -5.39 1.25
N ILE A 79 -12.70 -4.24 1.66
CA ILE A 79 -13.50 -3.02 1.77
C ILE A 79 -14.08 -2.63 0.42
N GLN A 80 -13.27 -2.67 -0.63
CA GLN A 80 -13.70 -2.33 -1.98
C GLN A 80 -14.79 -3.29 -2.47
N GLY A 81 -14.64 -4.59 -2.20
CA GLY A 81 -15.65 -5.58 -2.55
C GLY A 81 -16.99 -5.31 -1.85
N ILE A 82 -16.96 -4.99 -0.55
CA ILE A 82 -18.15 -4.66 0.21
C ILE A 82 -18.83 -3.41 -0.35
N LEU A 83 -18.07 -2.37 -0.66
CA LEU A 83 -18.60 -1.14 -1.23
C LEU A 83 -19.28 -1.37 -2.57
N LEU A 84 -18.65 -2.16 -3.44
CA LEU A 84 -19.20 -2.44 -4.77
C LEU A 84 -20.45 -3.32 -4.70
N ASP A 85 -20.51 -4.26 -3.75
CA ASP A 85 -21.70 -5.09 -3.54
C ASP A 85 -22.89 -4.27 -3.06
N ASN A 86 -22.64 -3.17 -2.35
CA ASN A 86 -23.71 -2.31 -1.80
C ASN A 86 -23.98 -1.08 -2.67
N ALA A 87 -23.29 -0.95 -3.77
CA ALA A 87 -23.53 0.13 -4.73
C ALA A 87 -24.67 -0.24 -5.70
#